data_5afc876b23d09088ea12011a25bd0480
#
_entry.id   5afc876b23d09088ea12011a25bd0480
#
_cell.length_a   1.000
_cell.length_b   1.000
_cell.length_c   1.000
_cell.angle_alpha   90.00
_cell.angle_beta   90.00
_cell.angle_gamma   90.00
#
_symmetry.space_group_name_H-M   'P 1'
#
loop_
_entity.id
_entity.type
_entity.pdbx_description
1 polymer ?
#
loop_
_entity_poly.entity_id
_entity_poly.type
_entity_poly.pdbx_seq_one_letter_code
_entity_poly.pdbx_strand_id
1 'polypeptide(L)'
;MQRSGYVAIVDDDASLREALARLLRVQGINSRNYPLARAFLEALPSHTPDCLIVDVNMPDMTGTELQCELLNYGVRIPTIVITGSDDKSIAASALSLGALAFFLKPVTRDPLMAAIKSAKKWHYMHTRNDFVRSGVVVDWLDACCSGQLKALLNLYDERATLICDCDGINLADRNSIATYWKSKLESKAASAFTLDGMIQTGDEIQVDCQSCKGKPVRIDFRFSPVGKILHTKFDPLPL
;
A
#
# COMPACT_ATOMS: atom_id res chain seq x y z
N MET A 1 -0.28 -11.96 18.32
CA MET A 1 -1.01 -12.99 17.53
C MET A 1 -0.70 -12.74 16.07
N GLN A 2 -0.01 -13.66 15.38
CA GLN A 2 0.19 -13.58 13.93
C GLN A 2 -1.19 -13.65 13.27
N ARG A 3 -1.58 -12.62 12.53
CA ARG A 3 -2.80 -12.68 11.69
C ARG A 3 -2.59 -13.79 10.67
N SER A 4 -3.38 -14.85 10.75
CA SER A 4 -3.40 -15.89 9.74
C SER A 4 -3.99 -15.28 8.46
N GLY A 5 -3.14 -15.00 7.47
CA GLY A 5 -3.55 -14.50 6.18
C GLY A 5 -4.43 -15.49 5.41
N TYR A 6 -5.19 -15.01 4.44
CA TYR A 6 -6.06 -15.85 3.62
C TYR A 6 -6.03 -15.42 2.15
N VAL A 7 -6.44 -16.35 1.29
CA VAL A 7 -6.68 -16.10 -0.15
C VAL A 7 -8.18 -15.86 -0.35
N ALA A 8 -8.55 -14.74 -0.95
CA ALA A 8 -9.92 -14.50 -1.40
C ALA A 8 -10.14 -15.18 -2.76
N ILE A 9 -11.26 -15.87 -2.92
CA ILE A 9 -11.68 -16.49 -4.18
C ILE A 9 -13.02 -15.85 -4.56
N VAL A 10 -13.02 -15.12 -5.67
CA VAL A 10 -14.19 -14.42 -6.19
C VAL A 10 -14.52 -14.97 -7.57
N ASP A 11 -15.60 -15.71 -7.69
CA ASP A 11 -16.05 -16.39 -8.92
C ASP A 11 -17.53 -16.73 -8.74
N ASP A 12 -18.37 -16.64 -9.75
CA ASP A 12 -19.80 -16.97 -9.69
C ASP A 12 -20.06 -18.49 -9.75
N ASP A 13 -19.11 -19.27 -10.27
CA ASP A 13 -19.19 -20.73 -10.30
C ASP A 13 -18.86 -21.34 -8.91
N ALA A 14 -19.91 -21.84 -8.24
CA ALA A 14 -19.78 -22.48 -6.94
C ALA A 14 -18.84 -23.71 -6.96
N SER A 15 -18.88 -24.49 -8.03
CA SER A 15 -18.09 -25.72 -8.18
C SER A 15 -16.60 -25.40 -8.24
N LEU A 16 -16.25 -24.34 -9.00
CA LEU A 16 -14.87 -23.88 -9.11
C LEU A 16 -14.36 -23.29 -7.79
N ARG A 17 -15.19 -22.45 -7.13
CA ARG A 17 -14.82 -21.90 -5.81
C ARG A 17 -14.52 -23.01 -4.80
N GLU A 18 -15.37 -24.04 -4.74
CA GLU A 18 -15.17 -25.17 -3.83
C GLU A 18 -13.92 -25.99 -4.18
N ALA A 19 -13.67 -26.23 -5.47
CA ALA A 19 -12.49 -26.93 -5.94
C ALA A 19 -11.20 -26.18 -5.56
N LEU A 20 -11.17 -24.86 -5.78
CA LEU A 20 -10.04 -24.02 -5.40
C LEU A 20 -9.86 -23.98 -3.88
N ALA A 21 -10.93 -23.79 -3.11
CA ALA A 21 -10.87 -23.78 -1.65
C ALA A 21 -10.36 -25.13 -1.10
N ARG A 22 -10.78 -26.25 -1.68
CA ARG A 22 -10.29 -27.59 -1.33
C ARG A 22 -8.81 -27.74 -1.64
N LEU A 23 -8.38 -27.28 -2.80
CA LEU A 23 -6.97 -27.29 -3.22
C LEU A 23 -6.12 -26.50 -2.21
N LEU A 24 -6.52 -25.27 -1.85
CA LEU A 24 -5.82 -24.43 -0.92
C LEU A 24 -5.74 -25.04 0.48
N ARG A 25 -6.85 -25.61 0.96
CA ARG A 25 -6.91 -26.27 2.26
C ARG A 25 -5.94 -27.44 2.37
N VAL A 26 -5.82 -28.27 1.32
CA VAL A 26 -4.84 -29.37 1.28
C VAL A 26 -3.40 -28.86 1.37
N GLN A 27 -3.15 -27.63 0.94
CA GLN A 27 -1.85 -26.96 1.03
C GLN A 27 -1.66 -26.15 2.32
N GLY A 28 -2.60 -26.23 3.29
CA GLY A 28 -2.57 -25.47 4.53
C GLY A 28 -2.79 -23.97 4.37
N ILE A 29 -3.42 -23.55 3.25
CA ILE A 29 -3.71 -22.14 2.95
C ILE A 29 -5.19 -21.89 3.27
N ASN A 30 -5.45 -20.91 4.14
CA ASN A 30 -6.80 -20.46 4.42
C ASN A 30 -7.38 -19.72 3.21
N SER A 31 -8.66 -19.91 2.94
CA SER A 31 -9.37 -19.19 1.90
C SER A 31 -10.75 -18.73 2.35
N ARG A 32 -11.27 -17.69 1.69
CA ARG A 32 -12.65 -17.23 1.81
C ARG A 32 -13.25 -17.12 0.42
N ASN A 33 -14.49 -17.59 0.28
CA ASN A 33 -15.20 -17.65 -0.98
C ASN A 33 -16.24 -16.54 -1.08
N TYR A 34 -16.28 -15.87 -2.22
CA TYR A 34 -17.23 -14.81 -2.52
C TYR A 34 -17.89 -15.12 -3.87
N PRO A 35 -19.21 -15.23 -3.95
CA PRO A 35 -19.91 -15.53 -5.19
C PRO A 35 -20.00 -14.33 -6.14
N LEU A 36 -19.77 -13.12 -5.64
CA LEU A 36 -19.89 -11.85 -6.34
C LEU A 36 -18.78 -10.89 -5.94
N ALA A 37 -18.38 -10.01 -6.87
CA ALA A 37 -17.37 -8.98 -6.60
C ALA A 37 -17.85 -8.00 -5.50
N ARG A 38 -19.14 -7.64 -5.50
CA ARG A 38 -19.71 -6.77 -4.45
C ARG A 38 -19.63 -7.37 -3.06
N ALA A 39 -19.91 -8.66 -2.91
CA ALA A 39 -19.79 -9.35 -1.63
C ALA A 39 -18.35 -9.34 -1.10
N PHE A 40 -17.37 -9.41 -1.99
CA PHE A 40 -15.97 -9.25 -1.63
C PHE A 40 -15.66 -7.81 -1.18
N LEU A 41 -16.08 -6.79 -1.94
CA LEU A 41 -15.87 -5.39 -1.61
C LEU A 41 -16.48 -5.01 -0.26
N GLU A 42 -17.68 -5.50 0.05
CA GLU A 42 -18.35 -5.27 1.34
C GLU A 42 -17.59 -5.90 2.52
N ALA A 43 -16.94 -7.03 2.29
CA ALA A 43 -16.15 -7.72 3.33
C ALA A 43 -14.74 -7.13 3.52
N LEU A 44 -14.24 -6.36 2.56
CA LEU A 44 -12.86 -5.87 2.49
C LEU A 44 -12.46 -4.98 3.68
N PRO A 45 -13.29 -4.02 4.18
CA PRO A 45 -12.93 -3.16 5.30
C PRO A 45 -12.53 -3.91 6.57
N SER A 46 -13.03 -5.12 6.73
CA SER A 46 -12.76 -5.93 7.93
C SER A 46 -11.43 -6.68 7.85
N HIS A 47 -11.04 -7.17 6.67
CA HIS A 47 -9.85 -8.01 6.51
C HIS A 47 -9.36 -8.02 5.05
N THR A 48 -8.20 -7.45 4.80
CA THR A 48 -7.52 -7.53 3.49
C THR A 48 -6.88 -8.91 3.29
N PRO A 49 -7.13 -9.61 2.16
CA PRO A 49 -6.51 -10.90 1.88
C PRO A 49 -5.04 -10.75 1.44
N ASP A 50 -4.26 -11.82 1.61
CA ASP A 50 -2.87 -11.89 1.11
C ASP A 50 -2.80 -12.01 -0.42
N CYS A 51 -3.88 -12.50 -1.02
CA CYS A 51 -4.00 -12.73 -2.46
C CYS A 51 -5.49 -12.78 -2.83
N LEU A 52 -5.81 -12.24 -3.99
CA LEU A 52 -7.13 -12.33 -4.62
C LEU A 52 -7.03 -13.25 -5.84
N ILE A 53 -7.89 -14.24 -5.92
CA ILE A 53 -8.17 -15.01 -7.13
C ILE A 53 -9.54 -14.55 -7.62
N VAL A 54 -9.63 -14.07 -8.85
CA VAL A 54 -10.86 -13.51 -9.39
C VAL A 54 -11.16 -14.03 -10.79
N ASP A 55 -12.43 -14.41 -11.03
CA ASP A 55 -12.91 -14.64 -12.38
C ASP A 55 -13.16 -13.31 -13.10
N VAL A 56 -12.97 -13.32 -14.41
CA VAL A 56 -13.26 -12.14 -15.23
C VAL A 56 -14.75 -11.96 -15.44
N ASN A 57 -15.46 -13.03 -15.75
CA ASN A 57 -16.84 -12.99 -16.19
C ASN A 57 -17.80 -13.27 -15.03
N MET A 58 -18.18 -12.24 -14.31
CA MET A 58 -19.15 -12.33 -13.22
C MET A 58 -20.37 -11.43 -13.51
N PRO A 59 -21.57 -11.78 -13.01
CA PRO A 59 -22.81 -11.11 -13.40
C PRO A 59 -22.98 -9.70 -12.85
N ASP A 60 -22.33 -9.38 -11.72
CA ASP A 60 -22.50 -8.08 -11.04
C ASP A 60 -21.43 -7.05 -11.42
N MET A 61 -20.20 -7.52 -11.60
CA MET A 61 -19.03 -6.72 -11.89
C MET A 61 -17.95 -7.64 -12.44
N THR A 62 -17.29 -7.26 -13.51
CA THR A 62 -16.18 -8.05 -14.07
C THR A 62 -14.96 -8.03 -13.15
N GLY A 63 -14.09 -9.03 -13.27
CA GLY A 63 -12.85 -9.08 -12.48
C GLY A 63 -11.92 -7.90 -12.75
N THR A 64 -11.94 -7.34 -13.97
CA THR A 64 -11.18 -6.14 -14.32
C THR A 64 -11.77 -4.87 -13.72
N GLU A 65 -13.10 -4.75 -13.67
CA GLU A 65 -13.78 -3.66 -12.96
C GLU A 65 -13.50 -3.73 -11.46
N LEU A 66 -13.52 -4.94 -10.87
CA LEU A 66 -13.11 -5.12 -9.47
C LEU A 66 -11.68 -4.65 -9.22
N GLN A 67 -10.73 -4.95 -10.13
CA GLN A 67 -9.37 -4.43 -10.02
C GLN A 67 -9.32 -2.90 -10.05
N CYS A 68 -10.09 -2.27 -10.95
CA CYS A 68 -10.21 -0.80 -11.01
C CYS A 68 -10.75 -0.24 -9.70
N GLU A 69 -11.83 -0.83 -9.16
CA GLU A 69 -12.42 -0.38 -7.88
C GLU A 69 -11.42 -0.49 -6.72
N LEU A 70 -10.66 -1.58 -6.63
CA LEU A 70 -9.63 -1.74 -5.62
C LEU A 70 -8.55 -0.64 -5.72
N LEU A 71 -8.14 -0.31 -6.95
CA LEU A 71 -7.17 0.79 -7.18
C LEU A 71 -7.77 2.15 -6.79
N ASN A 72 -9.03 2.41 -7.10
CA ASN A 72 -9.74 3.64 -6.71
C ASN A 72 -9.83 3.80 -5.18
N TYR A 73 -9.99 2.70 -4.45
CA TYR A 73 -9.95 2.69 -2.98
C TYR A 73 -8.53 2.73 -2.40
N GLY A 74 -7.49 2.80 -3.24
CA GLY A 74 -6.09 2.74 -2.77
C GLY A 74 -5.67 1.39 -2.21
N VAL A 75 -6.46 0.33 -2.45
CA VAL A 75 -6.22 -1.01 -1.93
C VAL A 75 -5.43 -1.83 -2.94
N ARG A 76 -4.24 -2.27 -2.56
CA ARG A 76 -3.38 -3.10 -3.41
C ARG A 76 -3.34 -4.54 -2.88
N ILE A 77 -3.98 -5.44 -3.60
CA ILE A 77 -3.99 -6.88 -3.33
C ILE A 77 -3.36 -7.59 -4.52
N PRO A 78 -2.35 -8.46 -4.31
CA PRO A 78 -1.81 -9.26 -5.40
C PRO A 78 -2.92 -10.11 -6.01
N THR A 79 -3.28 -9.82 -7.25
CA THR A 79 -4.44 -10.41 -7.91
C THR A 79 -4.02 -11.43 -8.95
N ILE A 80 -4.64 -12.59 -8.91
CA ILE A 80 -4.55 -13.66 -9.90
C ILE A 80 -5.88 -13.72 -10.62
N VAL A 81 -5.86 -13.49 -11.93
CA VAL A 81 -7.07 -13.51 -12.76
C VAL A 81 -7.22 -14.88 -13.41
N ILE A 82 -8.43 -15.44 -13.34
CA ILE A 82 -8.80 -16.70 -13.98
C ILE A 82 -9.98 -16.42 -14.92
N THR A 83 -9.99 -16.96 -16.11
CA THR A 83 -11.10 -16.77 -17.06
C THR A 83 -11.31 -17.99 -17.96
N GLY A 84 -12.54 -18.17 -18.40
CA GLY A 84 -12.88 -19.14 -19.46
C GLY A 84 -12.70 -18.60 -20.88
N SER A 85 -12.42 -17.29 -21.02
CA SER A 85 -12.23 -16.66 -22.33
C SER A 85 -10.76 -16.64 -22.72
N ASP A 86 -10.46 -17.00 -23.96
CA ASP A 86 -9.12 -16.94 -24.57
C ASP A 86 -8.80 -15.57 -25.20
N ASP A 87 -9.66 -14.57 -24.96
CA ASP A 87 -9.47 -13.22 -25.46
C ASP A 87 -8.21 -12.57 -24.86
N LYS A 88 -7.22 -12.37 -25.71
CA LYS A 88 -5.93 -11.74 -25.33
C LYS A 88 -6.08 -10.30 -24.81
N SER A 89 -7.13 -9.61 -25.20
CA SER A 89 -7.40 -8.23 -24.75
C SER A 89 -7.73 -8.20 -23.25
N ILE A 90 -8.43 -9.21 -22.75
CA ILE A 90 -8.75 -9.39 -21.34
C ILE A 90 -7.47 -9.62 -20.52
N ALA A 91 -6.60 -10.51 -21.01
CA ALA A 91 -5.31 -10.75 -20.36
C ALA A 91 -4.45 -9.48 -20.30
N ALA A 92 -4.36 -8.75 -21.41
CA ALA A 92 -3.61 -7.48 -21.47
C ALA A 92 -4.19 -6.43 -20.51
N SER A 93 -5.52 -6.31 -20.45
CA SER A 93 -6.20 -5.39 -19.52
C SER A 93 -5.94 -5.76 -18.05
N ALA A 94 -6.10 -7.02 -17.69
CA ALA A 94 -5.85 -7.49 -16.32
C ALA A 94 -4.40 -7.23 -15.88
N LEU A 95 -3.43 -7.52 -16.73
CA LEU A 95 -2.01 -7.28 -16.45
C LEU A 95 -1.67 -5.78 -16.36
N SER A 96 -2.26 -4.94 -17.21
CA SER A 96 -2.08 -3.47 -17.15
C SER A 96 -2.66 -2.87 -15.87
N LEU A 97 -3.69 -3.49 -15.29
CA LEU A 97 -4.27 -3.14 -13.99
C LEU A 97 -3.47 -3.74 -12.79
N GLY A 98 -2.34 -4.38 -13.08
CA GLY A 98 -1.44 -4.89 -12.04
C GLY A 98 -1.75 -6.31 -11.57
N ALA A 99 -2.48 -7.13 -12.35
CA ALA A 99 -2.60 -8.55 -12.04
C ALA A 99 -1.22 -9.23 -12.05
N LEU A 100 -0.97 -10.06 -11.04
CA LEU A 100 0.28 -10.78 -10.89
C LEU A 100 0.37 -11.96 -11.85
N ALA A 101 -0.76 -12.58 -12.14
CA ALA A 101 -0.86 -13.71 -13.07
C ALA A 101 -2.25 -13.78 -13.70
N PHE A 102 -2.32 -14.41 -14.85
CA PHE A 102 -3.52 -14.67 -15.61
C PHE A 102 -3.55 -16.15 -16.03
N PHE A 103 -4.68 -16.83 -15.84
CA PHE A 103 -4.87 -18.23 -16.20
C PHE A 103 -6.15 -18.46 -16.98
N LEU A 104 -6.08 -19.32 -17.98
CA LEU A 104 -7.27 -19.86 -18.66
C LEU A 104 -7.84 -21.06 -17.89
N LYS A 105 -9.15 -21.16 -17.80
CA LYS A 105 -9.86 -22.35 -17.29
C LYS A 105 -9.77 -23.49 -18.33
N PRO A 106 -9.47 -24.74 -17.95
CA PRO A 106 -9.24 -25.23 -16.60
C PRO A 106 -7.83 -24.91 -16.07
N VAL A 107 -7.76 -24.46 -14.83
CA VAL A 107 -6.48 -24.06 -14.20
C VAL A 107 -5.78 -25.29 -13.66
N THR A 108 -4.50 -25.44 -14.01
CA THR A 108 -3.65 -26.49 -13.48
C THR A 108 -3.06 -26.14 -12.13
N ARG A 109 -2.89 -27.16 -11.27
CA ARG A 109 -2.49 -26.98 -9.87
C ARG A 109 -1.16 -26.25 -9.70
N ASP A 110 -0.11 -26.73 -10.37
CA ASP A 110 1.26 -26.30 -10.05
C ASP A 110 1.54 -24.84 -10.45
N PRO A 111 1.13 -24.34 -11.64
CA PRO A 111 1.23 -22.93 -11.98
C PRO A 111 0.43 -22.03 -11.04
N LEU A 112 -0.79 -22.42 -10.66
CA LEU A 112 -1.62 -21.66 -9.73
C LEU A 112 -0.95 -21.56 -8.35
N MET A 113 -0.43 -22.66 -7.83
CA MET A 113 0.25 -22.66 -6.54
C MET A 113 1.53 -21.84 -6.56
N ALA A 114 2.27 -21.82 -7.67
CA ALA A 114 3.44 -20.95 -7.85
C ALA A 114 3.03 -19.48 -7.82
N ALA A 115 1.95 -19.10 -8.52
CA ALA A 115 1.42 -17.73 -8.53
C ALA A 115 0.95 -17.30 -7.13
N ILE A 116 0.22 -18.15 -6.39
CA ILE A 116 -0.23 -17.86 -5.02
C ILE A 116 0.96 -17.67 -4.07
N LYS A 117 2.00 -18.50 -4.17
CA LYS A 117 3.22 -18.32 -3.36
C LYS A 117 3.90 -16.99 -3.66
N SER A 118 3.98 -16.61 -4.94
CA SER A 118 4.52 -15.32 -5.35
C SER A 118 3.67 -14.15 -4.84
N ALA A 119 2.33 -14.28 -4.92
CA ALA A 119 1.39 -13.30 -4.40
C ALA A 119 1.54 -13.09 -2.88
N LYS A 120 1.60 -14.18 -2.10
CA LYS A 120 1.81 -14.11 -0.65
C LYS A 120 3.16 -13.49 -0.28
N LYS A 121 4.22 -13.81 -1.04
CA LYS A 121 5.54 -13.19 -0.85
C LYS A 121 5.48 -11.69 -1.15
N TRP A 122 4.83 -11.29 -2.25
CA TRP A 122 4.63 -9.90 -2.62
C TRP A 122 3.85 -9.15 -1.53
N HIS A 123 2.72 -9.69 -1.08
CA HIS A 123 1.91 -9.12 -0.01
C HIS A 123 2.71 -8.93 1.28
N TYR A 124 3.44 -9.98 1.72
CA TYR A 124 4.28 -9.90 2.91
C TYR A 124 5.36 -8.83 2.81
N MET A 125 5.99 -8.68 1.65
CA MET A 125 7.04 -7.68 1.44
C MET A 125 6.47 -6.25 1.44
N HIS A 126 5.30 -6.05 0.83
CA HIS A 126 4.67 -4.72 0.73
C HIS A 126 3.99 -4.30 2.02
N THR A 127 3.20 -5.15 2.66
CA THR A 127 2.57 -4.84 3.96
C THR A 127 3.60 -4.62 5.06
N ARG A 128 4.72 -5.35 5.04
CA ARG A 128 5.82 -5.13 5.98
C ARG A 128 6.52 -3.80 5.72
N ASN A 129 6.75 -3.45 4.46
CA ASN A 129 7.33 -2.15 4.10
C ASN A 129 6.38 -1.00 4.45
N ASP A 130 5.08 -1.17 4.23
CA ASP A 130 4.07 -0.16 4.55
C ASP A 130 4.00 0.09 6.05
N PHE A 131 3.99 -0.96 6.87
CA PHE A 131 4.04 -0.83 8.33
C PHE A 131 5.34 -0.19 8.81
N VAL A 132 6.48 -0.57 8.21
CA VAL A 132 7.78 0.04 8.53
C VAL A 132 7.80 1.52 8.14
N ARG A 133 7.27 1.89 6.98
CA ARG A 133 7.22 3.28 6.49
C ARG A 133 6.33 4.16 7.37
N SER A 134 5.14 3.68 7.72
CA SER A 134 4.26 4.40 8.65
C SER A 134 4.91 4.58 10.03
N GLY A 135 5.64 3.56 10.51
CA GLY A 135 6.45 3.67 11.72
C GLY A 135 7.53 4.75 11.61
N VAL A 136 8.22 4.83 10.47
CA VAL A 136 9.24 5.88 10.21
C VAL A 136 8.62 7.28 10.26
N VAL A 137 7.40 7.46 9.75
CA VAL A 137 6.68 8.76 9.83
C VAL A 137 6.31 9.10 11.27
N VAL A 138 5.84 8.13 12.05
CA VAL A 138 5.55 8.32 13.47
C VAL A 138 6.83 8.68 14.24
N ASP A 139 7.93 7.95 14.03
CA ASP A 139 9.24 8.25 14.63
C ASP A 139 9.75 9.64 14.22
N TRP A 140 9.48 10.05 12.97
CA TRP A 140 9.83 11.37 12.47
C TRP A 140 9.05 12.48 13.20
N LEU A 141 7.73 12.31 13.36
CA LEU A 141 6.88 13.25 14.11
C LEU A 141 7.35 13.35 15.57
N ASP A 142 7.62 12.20 16.20
CA ASP A 142 8.09 12.14 17.58
C ASP A 142 9.46 12.82 17.75
N ALA A 143 10.40 12.57 16.84
CA ALA A 143 11.72 13.22 16.83
C ALA A 143 11.60 14.75 16.64
N CYS A 144 10.68 15.21 15.79
CA CYS A 144 10.37 16.64 15.64
C CYS A 144 9.80 17.23 16.92
N CYS A 145 8.79 16.60 17.52
CA CYS A 145 8.13 17.07 18.74
C CYS A 145 9.07 17.06 19.95
N SER A 146 9.95 16.06 20.05
CA SER A 146 10.91 15.92 21.15
C SER A 146 12.22 16.69 20.94
N GLY A 147 12.42 17.33 19.78
CA GLY A 147 13.63 18.09 19.46
C GLY A 147 14.88 17.25 19.25
N GLN A 148 14.73 15.97 18.93
CA GLN A 148 15.82 15.01 18.81
C GLN A 148 16.45 14.98 17.41
N LEU A 149 17.32 15.97 17.11
CA LEU A 149 17.96 16.13 15.80
C LEU A 149 18.64 14.85 15.30
N LYS A 150 19.40 14.15 16.16
CA LYS A 150 20.11 12.93 15.76
C LYS A 150 19.16 11.80 15.38
N ALA A 151 18.08 11.61 16.14
CA ALA A 151 17.04 10.63 15.84
C ALA A 151 16.36 10.96 14.51
N LEU A 152 15.97 12.21 14.32
CA LEU A 152 15.37 12.72 13.11
C LEU A 152 16.25 12.47 11.86
N LEU A 153 17.53 12.82 11.92
CA LEU A 153 18.45 12.64 10.80
C LEU A 153 18.74 11.17 10.48
N ASN A 154 18.64 10.27 11.46
CA ASN A 154 18.80 8.83 11.22
C ASN A 154 17.68 8.23 10.38
N LEU A 155 16.52 8.88 10.28
CA LEU A 155 15.38 8.45 9.47
C LEU A 155 15.57 8.81 7.99
N TYR A 156 16.42 9.80 7.67
CA TYR A 156 16.70 10.24 6.30
C TYR A 156 17.75 9.36 5.61
N ASP A 157 17.53 9.10 4.31
CA ASP A 157 18.55 8.53 3.42
C ASP A 157 19.68 9.54 3.19
N GLU A 158 20.85 9.05 2.79
CA GLU A 158 22.00 9.94 2.50
C GLU A 158 21.74 10.86 1.29
N ARG A 159 20.91 10.40 0.36
CA ARG A 159 20.51 11.13 -0.86
C ARG A 159 19.16 11.84 -0.68
N ALA A 160 18.75 12.06 0.55
CA ALA A 160 17.45 12.65 0.82
C ALA A 160 17.34 14.07 0.28
N THR A 161 16.12 14.42 -0.12
CA THR A 161 15.75 15.77 -0.53
C THR A 161 14.61 16.30 0.34
N LEU A 162 14.60 17.61 0.59
CA LEU A 162 13.55 18.27 1.34
C LEU A 162 13.13 19.54 0.62
N ILE A 163 11.83 19.65 0.34
CA ILE A 163 11.21 20.83 -0.23
C ILE A 163 10.23 21.40 0.79
N CYS A 164 10.27 22.69 1.03
CA CYS A 164 9.30 23.38 1.86
C CYS A 164 8.81 24.62 1.13
N ASP A 165 7.60 24.54 0.58
CA ASP A 165 7.00 25.66 -0.15
C ASP A 165 6.60 26.79 0.82
N CYS A 166 6.37 26.49 2.09
CA CYS A 166 6.10 27.50 3.14
C CYS A 166 7.31 28.41 3.41
N ASP A 167 8.52 27.88 3.28
CA ASP A 167 9.78 28.60 3.56
C ASP A 167 10.57 28.92 2.28
N GLY A 168 10.10 28.51 1.10
CA GLY A 168 10.79 28.70 -0.19
C GLY A 168 12.11 27.91 -0.28
N ILE A 169 12.17 26.71 0.32
CA ILE A 169 13.40 25.93 0.48
C ILE A 169 13.37 24.68 -0.39
N ASN A 170 14.52 24.38 -1.02
CA ASN A 170 14.77 23.14 -1.74
C ASN A 170 16.19 22.64 -1.42
N LEU A 171 16.30 21.55 -0.67
CA LEU A 171 17.54 20.98 -0.17
C LEU A 171 17.76 19.60 -0.80
N ALA A 172 18.95 19.34 -1.31
CA ALA A 172 19.28 18.13 -2.06
C ALA A 172 20.34 17.24 -1.39
N ASP A 173 20.73 17.54 -0.16
CA ASP A 173 21.74 16.76 0.58
C ASP A 173 21.44 16.72 2.09
N ARG A 174 21.93 15.66 2.74
CA ARG A 174 21.67 15.41 4.15
C ARG A 174 22.25 16.48 5.09
N ASN A 175 23.35 17.14 4.73
CA ASN A 175 23.98 18.16 5.59
C ASN A 175 23.14 19.44 5.59
N SER A 176 22.65 19.85 4.42
CA SER A 176 21.71 20.98 4.28
C SER A 176 20.40 20.70 5.03
N ILE A 177 19.86 19.48 4.94
CA ILE A 177 18.71 19.03 5.71
C ILE A 177 18.99 19.07 7.22
N ALA A 178 20.20 18.66 7.65
CA ALA A 178 20.61 18.72 9.05
C ALA A 178 20.66 20.15 9.58
N THR A 179 21.20 21.08 8.81
CA THR A 179 21.25 22.51 9.15
C THR A 179 19.85 23.12 9.27
N TYR A 180 18.98 22.80 8.32
CA TYR A 180 17.58 23.23 8.35
C TYR A 180 16.84 22.75 9.60
N TRP A 181 16.91 21.43 9.88
CA TRP A 181 16.25 20.86 11.06
C TRP A 181 16.83 21.37 12.38
N LYS A 182 18.15 21.56 12.46
CA LYS A 182 18.78 22.14 13.64
C LYS A 182 18.16 23.49 13.98
N SER A 183 18.10 24.40 13.01
CA SER A 183 17.47 25.72 13.17
C SER A 183 15.98 25.63 13.57
N LYS A 184 15.22 24.72 12.93
CA LYS A 184 13.79 24.54 13.23
C LYS A 184 13.53 23.98 14.62
N LEU A 185 14.34 23.02 15.07
CA LEU A 185 14.21 22.41 16.40
C LEU A 185 14.65 23.38 17.49
N GLU A 186 15.74 24.14 17.29
CA GLU A 186 16.20 25.17 18.23
C GLU A 186 15.15 26.30 18.42
N SER A 187 14.47 26.68 17.35
CA SER A 187 13.39 27.66 17.40
C SER A 187 12.06 27.12 17.96
N LYS A 188 12.01 25.85 18.33
CA LYS A 188 10.79 25.09 18.71
C LYS A 188 9.68 25.13 17.65
N ALA A 189 9.99 25.51 16.42
CA ALA A 189 9.03 25.59 15.33
C ALA A 189 8.51 24.20 14.89
N ALA A 190 9.27 23.15 15.16
CA ALA A 190 8.91 21.78 14.83
C ALA A 190 8.22 21.02 15.98
N SER A 191 8.20 21.56 17.19
CA SER A 191 7.67 20.88 18.39
C SER A 191 6.14 20.91 18.50
N ALA A 192 5.44 21.33 17.46
CA ALA A 192 3.99 21.50 17.50
C ALA A 192 3.27 20.97 16.25
N PHE A 193 3.82 19.95 15.58
CA PHE A 193 3.04 19.24 14.58
C PHE A 193 1.96 18.40 15.27
N THR A 194 0.70 18.75 15.06
CA THR A 194 -0.43 17.91 15.48
C THR A 194 -0.92 17.13 14.28
N LEU A 195 -0.91 15.81 14.35
CA LEU A 195 -1.37 14.94 13.30
C LEU A 195 -2.90 15.01 13.17
N ASP A 196 -3.40 15.43 12.01
CA ASP A 196 -4.82 15.42 11.68
C ASP A 196 -5.20 14.15 10.87
N GLY A 197 -4.30 13.65 10.03
CA GLY A 197 -4.53 12.45 9.23
C GLY A 197 -3.27 11.94 8.54
N MET A 198 -3.28 10.65 8.19
CA MET A 198 -2.22 10.00 7.44
C MET A 198 -2.83 9.06 6.41
N ILE A 199 -2.45 9.22 5.15
CA ILE A 199 -2.90 8.41 4.02
C ILE A 199 -1.68 7.83 3.32
N GLN A 200 -1.68 6.53 3.09
CA GLN A 200 -0.65 5.87 2.33
C GLN A 200 -1.14 5.51 0.94
N THR A 201 -0.38 5.88 -0.08
CA THR A 201 -0.66 5.58 -1.48
C THR A 201 0.60 5.03 -2.14
N GLY A 202 0.71 3.71 -2.20
CA GLY A 202 1.89 3.05 -2.75
C GLY A 202 3.17 3.35 -1.96
N ASP A 203 4.14 3.99 -2.62
CA ASP A 203 5.43 4.32 -2.01
C ASP A 203 5.44 5.68 -1.30
N GLU A 204 4.31 6.38 -1.30
CA GLU A 204 4.15 7.69 -0.68
C GLU A 204 3.29 7.60 0.57
N ILE A 205 3.66 8.36 1.60
CA ILE A 205 2.81 8.62 2.75
C ILE A 205 2.56 10.11 2.81
N GLN A 206 1.30 10.47 2.83
CA GLN A 206 0.84 11.84 2.95
C GLN A 206 0.31 12.06 4.36
N VAL A 207 0.76 13.11 5.01
CA VAL A 207 0.40 13.48 6.38
C VAL A 207 -0.18 14.87 6.38
N ASP A 208 -1.40 15.00 6.84
CA ASP A 208 -2.02 16.29 7.12
C ASP A 208 -1.81 16.61 8.60
N CYS A 209 -1.23 17.77 8.89
CA CYS A 209 -0.94 18.22 10.24
C CYS A 209 -1.06 19.73 10.36
N GLN A 210 -1.17 20.19 11.59
CA GLN A 210 -1.09 21.62 11.91
C GLN A 210 0.34 21.97 12.29
N SER A 211 0.86 23.07 11.71
CA SER A 211 2.15 23.65 12.09
C SER A 211 2.07 24.35 13.45
N CYS A 212 3.23 24.67 14.03
CA CYS A 212 3.32 25.43 15.29
C CYS A 212 2.57 26.79 15.29
N LYS A 213 2.23 27.30 14.11
CA LYS A 213 1.43 28.54 13.95
C LYS A 213 -0.05 28.25 13.73
N GLY A 214 -0.50 27.02 13.93
CA GLY A 214 -1.88 26.58 13.68
C GLY A 214 -2.30 26.60 12.21
N LYS A 215 -1.33 26.65 11.28
CA LYS A 215 -1.61 26.58 9.85
C LYS A 215 -1.61 25.12 9.38
N PRO A 216 -2.62 24.70 8.62
CA PRO A 216 -2.65 23.35 8.08
C PRO A 216 -1.55 23.17 7.02
N VAL A 217 -0.83 22.07 7.13
CA VAL A 217 0.29 21.71 6.25
C VAL A 217 0.14 20.24 5.86
N ARG A 218 0.34 19.95 4.59
CA ARG A 218 0.50 18.60 4.07
C ARG A 218 1.97 18.28 3.93
N ILE A 219 2.35 17.08 4.36
CA ILE A 219 3.71 16.58 4.25
C ILE A 219 3.68 15.29 3.47
N ASP A 220 4.34 15.27 2.32
CA ASP A 220 4.49 14.08 1.49
C ASP A 220 5.85 13.44 1.73
N PHE A 221 5.84 12.16 2.04
CA PHE A 221 7.03 11.34 2.26
C PHE A 221 7.17 10.30 1.17
N ARG A 222 8.39 10.18 0.59
CA ARG A 222 8.80 9.04 -0.23
C ARG A 222 9.98 8.34 0.41
N PHE A 223 10.04 7.02 0.22
CA PHE A 223 11.02 6.18 0.90
C PHE A 223 11.98 5.50 -0.07
N SER A 224 13.22 5.35 0.38
CA SER A 224 14.20 4.52 -0.30
C SER A 224 13.86 3.03 -0.16
N PRO A 225 14.44 2.14 -1.00
CA PRO A 225 14.25 0.69 -0.89
C PRO A 225 14.62 0.10 0.46
N VAL A 226 15.48 0.80 1.24
CA VAL A 226 15.87 0.39 2.59
C VAL A 226 14.97 0.97 3.69
N GLY A 227 13.86 1.62 3.31
CA GLY A 227 12.86 2.14 4.25
C GLY A 227 13.20 3.46 4.91
N LYS A 228 14.23 4.20 4.45
CA LYS A 228 14.55 5.54 4.92
C LYS A 228 13.84 6.61 4.10
N ILE A 229 13.61 7.78 4.67
CA ILE A 229 13.01 8.92 4.00
C ILE A 229 13.96 9.41 2.90
N LEU A 230 13.51 9.33 1.65
CA LEU A 230 14.24 9.79 0.47
C LEU A 230 13.79 11.18 0.02
N HIS A 231 12.52 11.49 0.22
CA HIS A 231 11.96 12.79 -0.14
C HIS A 231 10.93 13.24 0.90
N THR A 232 10.97 14.52 1.25
CA THR A 232 9.95 15.15 2.09
C THR A 232 9.54 16.46 1.44
N LYS A 233 8.23 16.66 1.24
CA LYS A 233 7.68 17.91 0.71
C LYS A 233 6.64 18.47 1.67
N PHE A 234 6.73 19.77 1.96
CA PHE A 234 5.78 20.50 2.77
C PHE A 234 4.99 21.46 1.91
N ASP A 235 3.69 21.26 1.83
CA ASP A 235 2.75 22.09 1.10
C ASP A 235 1.78 22.77 2.07
N PRO A 236 1.60 24.10 2.03
CA PRO A 236 0.56 24.75 2.81
C PRO A 236 -0.82 24.35 2.27
N LEU A 237 -1.72 23.92 3.16
CA LEU A 237 -3.10 23.69 2.78
C LEU A 237 -3.90 25.00 2.83
N PRO A 238 -4.89 25.19 1.95
CA PRO A 238 -5.80 26.32 2.03
C PRO A 238 -6.58 26.26 3.35
N LEU A 239 -6.81 27.43 3.95
CA LEU A 239 -7.61 27.62 5.15
C LEU A 239 -9.09 27.35 4.88
#